data_dd5a2eb0c38393cf07337b2f3cc00a25
#
_entry.id   dd5a2eb0c38393cf07337b2f3cc00a25
#
_cell.length_a   1.000
_cell.length_b   1.000
_cell.length_c   1.000
_cell.angle_alpha   90.00
_cell.angle_beta   90.00
_cell.angle_gamma   90.00
#
_symmetry.space_group_name_H-M   'P 1'
#
loop_
_entity.id
_entity.type
_entity.pdbx_description
1 polymer ?
#
loop_
_entity_poly.entity_id
_entity_poly.type
_entity_poly.pdbx_seq_one_letter_code
_entity_poly.pdbx_strand_id
1 'polypeptide(L)'
;MNDRVGPAIIVVLAGTLLGVVAFLGLGLGDDDGSPDASPTTTAPAPVTTVPGAPGTSGGAPTTGAPGSTTTTLPARQPDEVPAWTVGRPWGSVRGVTMFRGNPTRTFHGAGPIPDSPTVAWTYPDQAMCGSSSVGGETTTWCGLGWTGQPVVYEREDGITEIIFGAYDKSVHFVNAADGTDLRPPFRTGDIIKGSVTLDPDGYPLIYFGSRDNKLRIVALDRETPTEMWSLDANEVRGVWNNDWDGNPVIVDDIMYEGGENGWFFAYQLNRSYGTDGLVTIDPQRLVAMPGYDDLLIQRSGRNVSIESSVAVFDQRVYFANSGGRVVGLDVSDIRNGNAPIVFDYWAGGDIDATPVVDADGFVYVSIEYEPSLGRSTNLQRNREVGQLIKLDPYTDGDPLVWGIDLTQAGADTGIWATPALYEGYLYVPTHHGELLAVDTDTGDIVWTDNVAWHTWTSPLVIDGTLIQATCNGEIRAYSLDDPASPSPLWTTQWAESCLEATPVLWNGSIYIGSRDGYFRALR
;
A
#
# COMPACT_ATOMS: atom_id res chain seq x y z
N MET A 1 -5.77 20.78 79.05
CA MET A 1 -4.93 19.59 79.11
C MET A 1 -5.06 18.97 77.73
N ASN A 2 -4.22 19.37 76.85
CA ASN A 2 -3.03 18.69 76.34
C ASN A 2 -3.37 17.38 75.67
N ASP A 3 -3.04 17.02 74.48
CA ASP A 3 -1.91 17.44 73.61
C ASP A 3 -2.04 16.69 72.28
N ARG A 4 -1.58 17.34 71.21
CA ARG A 4 -0.79 16.80 70.12
C ARG A 4 -1.31 15.61 69.34
N VAL A 5 -1.65 15.88 68.09
CA VAL A 5 -1.29 15.00 66.97
C VAL A 5 -0.68 15.89 65.88
N GLY A 6 0.59 15.67 65.60
CA GLY A 6 1.37 16.36 64.63
C GLY A 6 1.14 15.89 63.17
N PRO A 7 1.67 16.60 62.19
CA PRO A 7 1.35 16.42 60.78
C PRO A 7 2.28 15.42 60.12
N ALA A 8 1.74 14.41 59.51
CA ALA A 8 2.41 13.63 58.51
C ALA A 8 1.35 12.95 57.63
N ILE A 9 1.18 13.41 56.46
CA ILE A 9 0.77 12.74 55.20
C ILE A 9 0.31 13.85 54.23
N ILE A 10 1.21 14.59 53.66
CA ILE A 10 1.05 15.31 52.39
C ILE A 10 2.43 15.37 51.76
N VAL A 11 2.87 14.32 51.12
CA VAL A 11 3.90 14.29 50.07
C VAL A 11 3.87 12.89 49.43
N VAL A 12 2.91 12.59 48.63
CA VAL A 12 2.96 11.57 47.55
C VAL A 12 1.72 11.76 46.69
N LEU A 13 1.59 12.84 45.97
CA LEU A 13 0.59 12.99 44.90
C LEU A 13 1.02 14.07 43.89
N ALA A 14 2.31 14.38 43.81
CA ALA A 14 2.84 15.33 42.81
C ALA A 14 3.82 14.67 41.82
N GLY A 15 3.97 13.34 41.84
CA GLY A 15 4.92 12.61 41.01
C GLY A 15 4.30 11.81 39.85
N THR A 16 2.99 11.74 39.78
CA THR A 16 2.30 10.91 38.76
C THR A 16 1.49 11.73 37.72
N LEU A 17 1.54 13.05 37.77
CA LEU A 17 0.86 13.90 36.78
C LEU A 17 1.80 14.55 35.77
N LEU A 18 3.11 14.32 35.84
CA LEU A 18 4.09 14.83 34.87
C LEU A 18 4.61 13.72 33.90
N GLY A 19 4.18 12.48 34.09
CA GLY A 19 4.50 11.36 33.20
C GLY A 19 3.44 11.07 32.14
N VAL A 20 2.25 11.65 32.25
CA VAL A 20 1.12 11.39 31.33
C VAL A 20 0.99 12.48 30.24
N VAL A 21 1.65 13.64 30.42
CA VAL A 21 1.57 14.74 29.44
C VAL A 21 2.66 14.65 28.35
N ALA A 22 3.63 13.76 28.49
CA ALA A 22 4.68 13.57 27.46
C ALA A 22 4.38 12.43 26.48
N PHE A 23 3.25 11.71 26.60
CA PHE A 23 2.85 10.65 25.68
C PHE A 23 1.60 10.99 24.85
N LEU A 24 1.00 12.16 25.06
CA LEU A 24 -0.15 12.65 24.27
C LEU A 24 0.25 13.55 23.09
N GLY A 25 1.52 13.56 22.71
CA GLY A 25 2.02 14.40 21.63
C GLY A 25 2.63 13.66 20.43
N LEU A 26 2.46 12.35 20.31
CA LEU A 26 3.00 11.56 19.21
C LEU A 26 1.95 10.61 18.61
N GLY A 27 0.70 10.97 18.65
CA GLY A 27 -0.34 10.42 17.79
C GLY A 27 -0.32 11.23 16.50
N LEU A 28 0.73 11.10 15.73
CA LEU A 28 0.80 11.66 14.38
C LEU A 28 0.17 10.64 13.44
N GLY A 29 -1.08 10.81 13.14
CA GLY A 29 -1.57 10.49 11.81
C GLY A 29 -0.70 11.27 10.82
N ASP A 30 -0.35 10.69 9.71
CA ASP A 30 0.34 11.38 8.62
C ASP A 30 -0.58 12.41 7.94
N ASP A 31 -1.12 13.33 8.73
CA ASP A 31 -1.76 14.52 8.23
C ASP A 31 -0.69 15.54 7.88
N ASP A 32 -0.28 15.50 6.62
CA ASP A 32 0.56 16.51 6.01
C ASP A 32 -0.21 17.83 5.82
N GLY A 33 -0.72 18.40 6.91
CA GLY A 33 -1.34 19.72 6.94
C GLY A 33 -0.37 20.80 6.49
N SER A 34 -0.33 21.07 5.19
CA SER A 34 0.40 22.21 4.63
C SER A 34 -0.34 23.50 4.93
N PRO A 35 0.28 24.54 5.54
CA PRO A 35 -0.38 25.80 5.77
C PRO A 35 -0.63 26.54 4.45
N ASP A 36 -1.81 27.15 4.34
CA ASP A 36 -2.29 28.02 3.28
C ASP A 36 -1.23 28.98 2.75
N ALA A 37 -0.75 28.74 1.52
CA ALA A 37 -0.08 29.77 0.72
C ALA A 37 -1.13 30.52 -0.10
N SER A 38 -1.39 31.76 0.27
CA SER A 38 -2.29 32.68 -0.44
C SER A 38 -1.91 32.81 -1.92
N PRO A 39 -2.88 32.79 -2.85
CA PRO A 39 -2.61 32.84 -4.27
C PRO A 39 -2.26 34.24 -4.75
N THR A 40 -1.11 34.41 -5.38
CA THR A 40 -0.86 35.53 -6.30
C THR A 40 -1.45 35.21 -7.65
N THR A 41 -2.49 35.94 -8.00
CA THR A 41 -3.15 35.91 -9.33
C THR A 41 -2.23 36.46 -10.41
N THR A 42 -1.84 35.64 -11.37
CA THR A 42 -1.36 36.06 -12.68
C THR A 42 -2.22 35.45 -13.78
N ALA A 43 -2.74 36.30 -14.65
CA ALA A 43 -3.64 35.93 -15.73
C ALA A 43 -2.96 35.14 -16.86
N PRO A 44 -3.70 34.29 -17.60
CA PRO A 44 -3.14 33.47 -18.66
C PRO A 44 -2.85 34.23 -19.95
N ALA A 45 -1.72 33.91 -20.58
CA ALA A 45 -1.35 34.36 -21.93
C ALA A 45 -1.99 33.47 -23.01
N PRO A 46 -2.25 34.00 -24.22
CA PRO A 46 -3.06 33.31 -25.22
C PRO A 46 -2.31 32.25 -26.01
N VAL A 47 -3.05 31.19 -26.37
CA VAL A 47 -2.64 30.07 -27.21
C VAL A 47 -2.47 30.54 -28.67
N THR A 48 -1.29 30.31 -29.24
CA THR A 48 -1.03 30.45 -30.68
C THR A 48 -1.04 29.07 -31.35
N THR A 49 -1.93 28.94 -32.32
CA THR A 49 -2.02 27.78 -33.24
C THR A 49 -0.99 27.92 -34.36
N VAL A 50 -0.27 26.83 -34.68
CA VAL A 50 0.63 26.76 -35.85
C VAL A 50 0.04 25.77 -36.86
N PRO A 51 -0.01 26.11 -38.18
CA PRO A 51 -0.60 25.27 -39.20
C PRO A 51 0.36 24.23 -39.76
N GLY A 52 -0.21 23.10 -40.22
CA GLY A 52 0.51 21.97 -40.78
C GLY A 52 1.10 22.23 -42.18
N ALA A 53 2.11 21.44 -42.53
CA ALA A 53 2.70 21.40 -43.87
C ALA A 53 2.68 19.96 -44.44
N PRO A 54 2.67 19.76 -45.76
CA PRO A 54 2.18 18.57 -46.43
C PRO A 54 3.27 17.52 -46.73
N GLY A 55 2.82 16.29 -46.90
CA GLY A 55 3.67 15.15 -47.16
C GLY A 55 4.24 15.07 -48.59
N THR A 56 5.37 14.35 -48.70
CA THR A 56 5.85 13.81 -49.98
C THR A 56 6.26 12.33 -49.81
N SER A 57 5.76 11.54 -50.72
CA SER A 57 6.02 10.12 -50.92
C SER A 57 7.39 9.87 -51.59
N GLY A 58 8.10 8.83 -51.17
CA GLY A 58 9.28 8.33 -51.90
C GLY A 58 9.69 6.93 -51.44
N GLY A 59 9.74 6.01 -52.34
CA GLY A 59 9.83 4.57 -52.17
C GLY A 59 11.15 4.00 -51.74
N ALA A 60 11.10 2.71 -51.40
CA ALA A 60 12.13 1.83 -50.86
C ALA A 60 13.31 1.57 -51.84
N PRO A 61 14.46 1.03 -51.35
CA PRO A 61 14.65 -0.38 -51.48
C PRO A 61 15.22 -1.14 -50.26
N THR A 62 14.83 -2.37 -50.20
CA THR A 62 15.19 -3.44 -49.29
C THR A 62 16.66 -3.81 -49.35
N THR A 63 17.36 -3.89 -48.20
CA THR A 63 18.50 -4.76 -48.00
C THR A 63 18.38 -5.40 -46.61
N GLY A 64 18.36 -6.74 -46.62
CA GLY A 64 18.21 -7.54 -45.40
C GLY A 64 19.44 -7.44 -44.48
N ALA A 65 19.19 -7.33 -43.20
CA ALA A 65 20.14 -7.53 -42.13
C ALA A 65 19.88 -8.87 -41.44
N PRO A 66 20.90 -9.54 -40.88
CA PRO A 66 20.79 -10.89 -40.32
C PRO A 66 19.97 -10.87 -39.04
N GLY A 67 19.12 -11.89 -38.88
CA GLY A 67 18.18 -12.03 -37.78
C GLY A 67 18.86 -12.04 -36.42
N SER A 68 18.50 -11.07 -35.61
CA SER A 68 18.69 -11.10 -34.16
C SER A 68 17.60 -12.03 -33.60
N THR A 69 18.00 -13.20 -33.10
CA THR A 69 17.11 -14.04 -32.29
C THR A 69 16.99 -13.38 -30.93
N THR A 70 16.01 -12.50 -30.79
CA THR A 70 15.54 -12.03 -29.49
C THR A 70 14.88 -13.23 -28.81
N THR A 71 15.52 -13.76 -27.78
CA THR A 71 14.87 -14.72 -26.89
C THR A 71 13.88 -13.91 -26.04
N THR A 72 12.69 -13.68 -26.56
CA THR A 72 11.55 -13.24 -25.75
C THR A 72 11.19 -14.41 -24.84
N LEU A 73 11.19 -14.19 -23.53
CA LEU A 73 10.48 -15.10 -22.64
C LEU A 73 9.08 -15.33 -23.21
N PRO A 74 8.56 -16.57 -23.19
CA PRO A 74 7.26 -16.85 -23.76
C PRO A 74 6.25 -15.94 -23.08
N ALA A 75 5.52 -15.18 -23.90
CA ALA A 75 4.36 -14.45 -23.41
C ALA A 75 3.47 -15.46 -22.70
N ARG A 76 3.03 -15.13 -21.48
CA ARG A 76 2.16 -15.97 -20.67
C ARG A 76 1.03 -16.49 -21.56
N GLN A 77 0.88 -17.81 -21.63
CA GLN A 77 -0.22 -18.40 -22.38
C GLN A 77 -1.51 -18.08 -21.61
N PRO A 78 -2.52 -17.49 -22.24
CA PRO A 78 -3.77 -17.05 -21.58
C PRO A 78 -4.54 -18.16 -20.85
N ASP A 79 -4.23 -19.43 -21.12
CA ASP A 79 -4.99 -20.59 -20.67
C ASP A 79 -4.45 -21.25 -19.39
N GLU A 80 -3.30 -20.85 -18.86
CA GLU A 80 -2.67 -21.58 -17.73
C GLU A 80 -3.02 -21.06 -16.34
N VAL A 81 -3.34 -19.80 -16.16
CA VAL A 81 -3.94 -19.24 -14.93
C VAL A 81 -4.74 -18.02 -15.31
N PRO A 82 -6.05 -17.95 -15.03
CA PRO A 82 -6.80 -16.73 -15.26
C PRO A 82 -6.10 -15.57 -14.56
N ALA A 83 -5.85 -14.49 -15.27
CA ALA A 83 -5.13 -13.31 -14.79
C ALA A 83 -5.70 -12.73 -13.47
N TRP A 84 -6.87 -13.19 -13.04
CA TRP A 84 -7.71 -12.66 -11.98
C TRP A 84 -8.01 -13.72 -10.92
N THR A 85 -6.99 -14.41 -10.43
CA THR A 85 -7.18 -15.47 -9.46
C THR A 85 -7.14 -14.93 -8.03
N VAL A 86 -8.30 -14.80 -7.44
CA VAL A 86 -8.44 -14.48 -6.01
C VAL A 86 -7.80 -15.57 -5.13
N GLY A 87 -7.04 -15.15 -4.12
CA GLY A 87 -6.41 -16.05 -3.15
C GLY A 87 -5.21 -16.85 -3.67
N ARG A 88 -4.68 -16.53 -4.85
CA ARG A 88 -3.53 -17.23 -5.45
C ARG A 88 -2.36 -16.30 -5.75
N PRO A 89 -1.12 -16.80 -5.74
CA PRO A 89 0.05 -16.02 -6.10
C PRO A 89 -0.03 -15.52 -7.55
N TRP A 90 0.61 -14.40 -7.82
CA TRP A 90 0.66 -13.77 -9.12
C TRP A 90 2.02 -13.92 -9.79
N GLY A 91 2.00 -14.20 -11.10
CA GLY A 91 3.20 -14.30 -11.90
C GLY A 91 3.89 -15.66 -11.83
N SER A 92 5.14 -15.71 -12.29
CA SER A 92 5.96 -16.93 -12.36
C SER A 92 6.92 -17.08 -11.19
N VAL A 93 7.14 -16.01 -10.42
CA VAL A 93 8.06 -15.99 -9.28
C VAL A 93 7.39 -16.61 -8.06
N ARG A 94 8.08 -17.57 -7.44
CA ARG A 94 7.59 -18.20 -6.22
C ARG A 94 7.84 -17.31 -5.02
N GLY A 95 6.78 -16.72 -4.47
CA GLY A 95 6.89 -15.77 -3.36
C GLY A 95 5.67 -14.88 -3.22
N VAL A 96 5.80 -13.86 -2.39
CA VAL A 96 4.91 -12.70 -2.27
C VAL A 96 5.65 -11.52 -2.90
N THR A 97 5.30 -11.19 -4.14
CA THR A 97 6.08 -10.27 -4.98
C THR A 97 5.57 -8.83 -4.98
N MET A 98 4.43 -8.59 -4.38
CA MET A 98 3.80 -7.26 -4.27
C MET A 98 2.92 -7.19 -3.02
N PHE A 99 2.46 -6.00 -2.68
CA PHE A 99 1.51 -5.81 -1.57
C PHE A 99 0.27 -6.69 -1.77
N ARG A 100 -0.06 -7.50 -0.76
CA ARG A 100 -1.16 -8.48 -0.79
C ARG A 100 -1.06 -9.47 -1.95
N GLY A 101 0.15 -9.72 -2.45
CA GLY A 101 0.61 -10.85 -3.24
C GLY A 101 0.05 -11.06 -4.64
N ASN A 102 -1.04 -10.37 -5.02
CA ASN A 102 -1.65 -10.46 -6.34
C ASN A 102 -2.42 -9.17 -6.72
N PRO A 103 -2.82 -8.99 -7.99
CA PRO A 103 -3.51 -7.78 -8.43
C PRO A 103 -4.87 -7.53 -7.78
N THR A 104 -5.59 -8.56 -7.31
CA THR A 104 -6.85 -8.41 -6.57
C THR A 104 -6.65 -8.16 -5.06
N ARG A 105 -5.39 -8.17 -4.60
CA ARG A 105 -4.97 -7.92 -3.20
C ARG A 105 -5.46 -8.98 -2.20
N THR A 106 -5.49 -10.24 -2.63
CA THR A 106 -6.10 -11.36 -1.88
C THR A 106 -5.18 -12.54 -1.61
N PHE A 107 -3.88 -12.49 -1.97
CA PHE A 107 -2.89 -13.52 -1.65
C PHE A 107 -1.93 -13.02 -0.58
N HIS A 108 -1.88 -13.69 0.58
CA HIS A 108 -1.18 -13.16 1.75
C HIS A 108 0.12 -13.90 2.10
N GLY A 109 0.45 -15.00 1.40
CA GLY A 109 1.64 -15.81 1.66
C GLY A 109 1.38 -17.30 1.59
N ALA A 110 2.33 -18.09 2.06
CA ALA A 110 2.23 -19.54 2.13
C ALA A 110 2.86 -20.08 3.44
N GLY A 111 2.17 -21.03 4.05
CA GLY A 111 2.59 -21.68 5.30
C GLY A 111 3.78 -22.63 5.16
N PRO A 112 4.08 -23.42 6.20
CA PRO A 112 3.25 -23.59 7.40
C PRO A 112 3.24 -22.37 8.31
N ILE A 113 2.26 -22.30 9.23
CA ILE A 113 2.18 -21.26 10.27
C ILE A 113 3.02 -21.71 11.47
N PRO A 114 3.86 -20.87 12.07
CA PRO A 114 4.58 -21.24 13.29
C PRO A 114 3.63 -21.33 14.50
N ASP A 115 3.77 -22.37 15.31
CA ASP A 115 2.87 -22.63 16.47
C ASP A 115 3.15 -21.73 17.68
N SER A 116 4.40 -21.31 17.86
CA SER A 116 4.84 -20.49 19.00
C SER A 116 6.06 -19.67 18.58
N PRO A 117 5.87 -18.67 17.70
CA PRO A 117 6.99 -18.00 17.06
C PRO A 117 7.85 -17.23 18.06
N THR A 118 9.17 -17.31 17.85
CA THR A 118 10.17 -16.52 18.55
C THR A 118 11.04 -15.78 17.56
N VAL A 119 11.70 -14.70 17.99
CA VAL A 119 12.62 -13.94 17.13
C VAL A 119 13.81 -14.81 16.74
N ALA A 120 13.90 -15.14 15.44
CA ALA A 120 15.01 -15.90 14.88
C ALA A 120 16.24 -15.01 14.61
N TRP A 121 16.01 -13.81 14.08
CA TRP A 121 17.03 -12.79 13.86
C TRP A 121 16.41 -11.40 13.80
N THR A 122 17.25 -10.38 14.00
CA THR A 122 16.91 -8.96 13.93
C THR A 122 17.87 -8.26 12.97
N TYR A 123 17.37 -7.35 12.14
CA TYR A 123 18.11 -6.58 11.15
C TYR A 123 17.72 -5.10 11.21
N PRO A 124 18.64 -4.19 10.94
CA PRO A 124 20.10 -4.32 11.00
C PRO A 124 20.63 -4.17 12.44
N ASP A 125 21.95 -4.06 12.62
CA ASP A 125 22.56 -3.81 13.94
C ASP A 125 22.21 -2.44 14.55
N GLN A 126 21.82 -1.47 13.72
CA GLN A 126 21.41 -0.11 14.12
C GLN A 126 20.04 0.22 13.52
N ALA A 127 19.21 0.91 14.29
CA ALA A 127 17.87 1.28 13.87
C ALA A 127 17.86 2.04 12.53
N MET A 128 17.00 1.62 11.62
CA MET A 128 16.74 2.25 10.32
C MET A 128 15.91 3.51 10.53
N CYS A 129 16.56 4.66 10.67
CA CYS A 129 15.90 5.94 10.90
C CYS A 129 16.32 6.97 9.86
N GLY A 130 15.37 7.78 9.41
CA GLY A 130 15.58 8.89 8.51
C GLY A 130 14.73 10.10 8.89
N SER A 131 15.22 11.29 8.57
CA SER A 131 14.46 12.53 8.74
C SER A 131 13.86 12.94 7.40
N SER A 132 12.57 13.28 7.43
CA SER A 132 11.82 13.81 6.30
C SER A 132 11.13 15.10 6.69
N SER A 133 10.88 15.97 5.72
CA SER A 133 10.28 17.28 5.95
C SER A 133 9.02 17.45 5.12
N VAL A 134 7.91 17.80 5.78
CA VAL A 134 6.62 18.07 5.17
C VAL A 134 6.07 19.36 5.75
N GLY A 135 5.49 20.21 4.91
CA GLY A 135 4.89 21.47 5.36
C GLY A 135 5.86 22.40 6.10
N GLY A 136 7.18 22.19 5.97
CA GLY A 136 8.21 22.94 6.71
C GLY A 136 8.56 22.37 8.09
N GLU A 137 7.92 21.29 8.50
CA GLU A 137 8.25 20.53 9.72
C GLU A 137 9.11 19.33 9.37
N THR A 138 10.09 19.03 10.21
CA THR A 138 11.01 17.90 10.04
C THR A 138 10.78 16.90 11.16
N THR A 139 10.46 15.66 10.78
CA THR A 139 10.25 14.56 11.72
C THR A 139 11.25 13.43 11.43
N THR A 140 11.69 12.72 12.47
CA THR A 140 12.51 11.52 12.34
C THR A 140 11.62 10.30 12.46
N TRP A 141 11.66 9.46 11.45
CA TRP A 141 10.91 8.22 11.32
C TRP A 141 11.83 7.03 11.43
N CYS A 142 11.41 5.96 12.08
CA CYS A 142 12.21 4.75 12.22
C CYS A 142 11.42 3.50 11.83
N GLY A 143 12.08 2.54 11.20
CA GLY A 143 11.54 1.25 10.80
C GLY A 143 10.90 1.26 9.41
N LEU A 144 9.78 0.54 9.28
CA LEU A 144 9.00 0.46 8.04
C LEU A 144 7.68 1.23 8.19
N GLY A 145 7.21 1.79 7.08
CA GLY A 145 5.95 2.51 6.99
C GLY A 145 4.71 1.62 7.08
N TRP A 146 3.58 2.20 7.42
CA TRP A 146 2.32 1.49 7.61
C TRP A 146 1.74 0.88 6.31
N THR A 147 2.05 1.43 5.15
CA THR A 147 1.72 0.83 3.86
C THR A 147 2.75 -0.21 3.41
N GLY A 148 3.90 -0.31 4.11
CA GLY A 148 4.99 -1.17 3.71
C GLY A 148 4.73 -2.64 4.02
N GLN A 149 4.76 -3.50 2.99
CA GLN A 149 4.83 -4.95 3.13
C GLN A 149 6.10 -5.43 2.44
N PRO A 150 6.93 -6.26 3.11
CA PRO A 150 8.12 -6.80 2.46
C PRO A 150 7.74 -7.78 1.35
N VAL A 151 8.54 -7.79 0.28
CA VAL A 151 8.60 -8.88 -0.68
C VAL A 151 9.36 -10.04 -0.04
N VAL A 152 8.91 -11.26 -0.28
CA VAL A 152 9.68 -12.49 -0.04
C VAL A 152 9.58 -13.39 -1.25
N TYR A 153 10.72 -13.92 -1.72
CA TYR A 153 10.73 -14.81 -2.88
C TYR A 153 11.89 -15.80 -2.87
N GLU A 154 11.70 -16.91 -3.55
CA GLU A 154 12.72 -17.94 -3.74
C GLU A 154 13.49 -17.66 -5.03
N ARG A 155 14.79 -17.45 -4.91
CA ARG A 155 15.70 -17.25 -6.03
C ARG A 155 16.05 -18.59 -6.68
N GLU A 156 16.49 -18.54 -7.93
CA GLU A 156 16.94 -19.75 -8.67
C GLU A 156 18.13 -20.46 -8.02
N ASP A 157 18.97 -19.74 -7.23
CA ASP A 157 20.10 -20.31 -6.50
C ASP A 157 19.68 -20.95 -5.16
N GLY A 158 18.38 -20.99 -4.86
CA GLY A 158 17.82 -21.60 -3.66
C GLY A 158 17.83 -20.71 -2.42
N ILE A 159 18.27 -19.47 -2.53
CA ILE A 159 18.20 -18.47 -1.45
C ILE A 159 16.79 -17.88 -1.44
N THR A 160 16.18 -17.76 -0.26
CA THR A 160 15.00 -16.93 -0.07
C THR A 160 15.46 -15.50 0.26
N GLU A 161 15.11 -14.54 -0.60
CA GLU A 161 15.45 -13.13 -0.45
C GLU A 161 14.23 -12.33 0.01
N ILE A 162 14.47 -11.40 0.91
CA ILE A 162 13.47 -10.43 1.39
C ILE A 162 13.89 -9.05 0.90
N ILE A 163 12.94 -8.28 0.34
CA ILE A 163 13.18 -6.92 -0.14
C ILE A 163 12.15 -5.99 0.51
N PHE A 164 12.60 -4.89 1.09
CA PHE A 164 11.70 -3.90 1.69
C PHE A 164 12.28 -2.49 1.66
N GLY A 165 11.40 -1.49 1.53
CA GLY A 165 11.72 -0.09 1.74
C GLY A 165 11.66 0.28 3.22
N ALA A 166 12.47 1.25 3.66
CA ALA A 166 12.52 1.68 5.05
C ALA A 166 12.66 3.19 5.20
N TYR A 167 12.42 3.67 6.41
CA TYR A 167 12.54 5.09 6.75
C TYR A 167 13.97 5.61 6.80
N ASP A 168 14.99 4.74 6.74
CA ASP A 168 16.39 5.16 6.57
C ASP A 168 16.75 5.56 5.13
N LYS A 169 15.72 5.76 4.27
CA LYS A 169 15.85 6.16 2.86
C LYS A 169 16.52 5.10 2.00
N SER A 170 16.21 3.83 2.25
CA SER A 170 16.84 2.71 1.56
C SER A 170 15.87 1.59 1.26
N VAL A 171 16.12 0.89 0.14
CA VAL A 171 15.63 -0.46 -0.09
C VAL A 171 16.69 -1.44 0.37
N HIS A 172 16.32 -2.39 1.22
CA HIS A 172 17.17 -3.43 1.78
C HIS A 172 16.91 -4.79 1.11
N PHE A 173 17.96 -5.62 1.05
CA PHE A 173 17.97 -6.94 0.40
C PHE A 173 18.57 -7.95 1.37
N VAL A 174 17.73 -8.75 2.00
CA VAL A 174 18.11 -9.54 3.19
C VAL A 174 17.89 -11.04 2.94
N ASN A 175 18.82 -11.86 3.39
CA ASN A 175 18.67 -13.31 3.40
C ASN A 175 17.65 -13.73 4.46
N ALA A 176 16.58 -14.37 4.03
CA ALA A 176 15.52 -14.86 4.92
C ALA A 176 16.03 -15.85 5.98
N ALA A 177 17.15 -16.55 5.71
CA ALA A 177 17.67 -17.57 6.61
C ALA A 177 18.28 -16.99 7.90
N ASP A 178 19.00 -15.86 7.80
CA ASP A 178 19.83 -15.37 8.89
C ASP A 178 19.85 -13.82 9.05
N GLY A 179 19.15 -13.09 8.17
CA GLY A 179 19.11 -11.64 8.24
C GLY A 179 20.35 -10.93 7.69
N THR A 180 21.23 -11.62 6.96
CA THR A 180 22.42 -10.98 6.37
C THR A 180 22.09 -10.26 5.06
N ASP A 181 22.85 -9.21 4.74
CA ASP A 181 22.73 -8.50 3.47
C ASP A 181 23.09 -9.41 2.28
N LEU A 182 22.22 -9.46 1.27
CA LEU A 182 22.49 -10.14 -0.01
C LEU A 182 23.03 -9.18 -1.06
N ARG A 183 22.72 -7.91 -0.93
CA ARG A 183 23.14 -6.81 -1.82
C ARG A 183 23.36 -5.54 -1.04
N PRO A 184 24.17 -4.59 -1.53
CA PRO A 184 24.19 -3.24 -0.97
C PRO A 184 22.80 -2.60 -1.04
N PRO A 185 22.35 -1.86 -0.01
CA PRO A 185 21.07 -1.17 -0.03
C PRO A 185 21.02 -0.12 -1.15
N PHE A 186 19.88 0.00 -1.80
CA PHE A 186 19.63 1.07 -2.77
C PHE A 186 19.14 2.33 -2.02
N ARG A 187 19.84 3.45 -2.22
CA ARG A 187 19.57 4.72 -1.52
C ARG A 187 18.64 5.63 -2.32
N THR A 188 17.65 6.22 -1.63
CA THR A 188 16.75 7.26 -2.14
C THR A 188 17.06 8.63 -1.52
N GLY A 189 16.47 9.68 -2.06
CA GLY A 189 16.62 11.03 -1.52
C GLY A 189 15.83 11.28 -0.24
N ASP A 190 14.75 10.50 0.01
CA ASP A 190 13.92 10.61 1.20
C ASP A 190 13.37 9.24 1.62
N ILE A 191 12.59 9.18 2.70
CA ILE A 191 12.04 7.95 3.29
C ILE A 191 11.19 7.17 2.28
N ILE A 192 11.06 5.85 2.51
CA ILE A 192 10.19 4.96 1.75
C ILE A 192 9.10 4.47 2.70
N LYS A 193 7.84 4.84 2.44
CA LYS A 193 6.67 4.40 3.22
C LYS A 193 6.02 3.16 2.60
N GLY A 194 5.89 3.16 1.28
CA GLY A 194 5.19 2.13 0.51
C GLY A 194 5.90 0.80 0.38
N SER A 195 5.19 -0.16 -0.20
CA SER A 195 5.71 -1.48 -0.50
C SER A 195 6.55 -1.49 -1.77
N VAL A 196 7.54 -2.38 -1.81
CA VAL A 196 8.27 -2.72 -3.04
C VAL A 196 7.49 -3.77 -3.82
N THR A 197 7.48 -3.70 -5.14
CA THR A 197 7.07 -4.79 -6.03
C THR A 197 8.30 -5.42 -6.66
N LEU A 198 8.46 -6.73 -6.57
CA LEU A 198 9.36 -7.51 -7.40
C LEU A 198 8.63 -7.88 -8.69
N ASP A 199 9.34 -7.86 -9.80
CA ASP A 199 8.76 -8.20 -11.10
C ASP A 199 8.12 -9.61 -11.07
N PRO A 200 6.80 -9.72 -11.32
CA PRO A 200 6.08 -11.00 -11.19
C PRO A 200 6.43 -12.00 -12.29
N ASP A 201 6.95 -11.54 -13.44
CA ASP A 201 7.29 -12.38 -14.58
C ASP A 201 8.75 -12.87 -14.55
N GLY A 202 9.49 -12.51 -13.48
CA GLY A 202 10.85 -13.01 -13.23
C GLY A 202 11.96 -12.17 -13.85
N TYR A 203 11.66 -10.99 -14.38
CA TYR A 203 12.74 -10.03 -14.68
C TYR A 203 13.41 -9.57 -13.37
N PRO A 204 14.73 -9.37 -13.36
CA PRO A 204 15.44 -8.93 -12.16
C PRO A 204 15.21 -7.42 -11.91
N LEU A 205 13.96 -7.04 -11.68
CA LEU A 205 13.49 -5.67 -11.51
C LEU A 205 12.67 -5.52 -10.22
N ILE A 206 12.84 -4.37 -9.57
CA ILE A 206 11.94 -3.93 -8.51
C ILE A 206 11.35 -2.55 -8.84
N TYR A 207 10.14 -2.31 -8.32
CA TYR A 207 9.36 -1.10 -8.54
C TYR A 207 8.94 -0.55 -7.18
N PHE A 208 9.15 0.73 -6.92
CA PHE A 208 8.77 1.34 -5.65
C PHE A 208 8.78 2.87 -5.71
N GLY A 209 8.02 3.49 -4.84
CA GLY A 209 7.99 4.91 -4.62
C GLY A 209 8.83 5.38 -3.43
N SER A 210 9.08 6.69 -3.35
CA SER A 210 9.74 7.33 -2.22
C SER A 210 9.29 8.79 -2.11
N ARG A 211 9.36 9.32 -0.90
CA ARG A 211 9.01 10.72 -0.60
C ARG A 211 9.95 11.75 -1.23
N ASP A 212 10.96 11.32 -1.96
CA ASP A 212 11.79 12.18 -2.81
C ASP A 212 11.15 12.51 -4.17
N ASN A 213 9.83 12.36 -4.28
CA ASN A 213 8.96 12.59 -5.43
C ASN A 213 9.12 11.57 -6.57
N LYS A 214 9.79 10.44 -6.37
CA LYS A 214 10.10 9.53 -7.46
C LYS A 214 9.53 8.13 -7.28
N LEU A 215 8.79 7.68 -8.29
CA LEU A 215 8.54 6.27 -8.57
C LEU A 215 9.68 5.72 -9.40
N ARG A 216 10.24 4.54 -9.05
CA ARG A 216 11.46 3.99 -9.65
C ARG A 216 11.31 2.58 -10.17
N ILE A 217 12.12 2.27 -11.18
CA ILE A 217 12.42 0.91 -11.63
C ILE A 217 13.91 0.69 -11.45
N VAL A 218 14.27 -0.32 -10.66
CA VAL A 218 15.66 -0.64 -10.31
C VAL A 218 15.99 -2.07 -10.72
N ALA A 219 17.10 -2.24 -11.45
CA ALA A 219 17.60 -3.54 -11.87
C ALA A 219 18.47 -4.19 -10.80
N LEU A 220 18.31 -5.52 -10.62
CA LEU A 220 19.00 -6.35 -9.64
C LEU A 220 20.07 -7.27 -10.24
N ASP A 221 20.23 -7.29 -11.54
CA ASP A 221 21.22 -8.09 -12.30
C ASP A 221 22.52 -7.34 -12.61
N ARG A 222 22.73 -6.20 -11.99
CA ARG A 222 23.95 -5.40 -12.03
C ARG A 222 24.83 -5.72 -10.82
N GLU A 223 26.08 -5.25 -10.82
CA GLU A 223 27.00 -5.37 -9.67
C GLU A 223 26.36 -4.81 -8.38
N THR A 224 25.60 -3.72 -8.51
CA THR A 224 24.79 -3.13 -7.44
C THR A 224 23.39 -2.81 -7.97
N PRO A 225 22.35 -2.76 -7.12
CA PRO A 225 21.03 -2.32 -7.54
C PRO A 225 21.10 -0.96 -8.26
N THR A 226 20.58 -0.90 -9.49
CA THR A 226 20.79 0.23 -10.41
C THR A 226 19.47 0.80 -10.90
N GLU A 227 19.23 2.11 -10.68
CA GLU A 227 18.05 2.81 -11.23
C GLU A 227 18.11 2.78 -12.77
N MET A 228 17.07 2.23 -13.38
CA MET A 228 16.92 2.15 -14.84
C MET A 228 15.99 3.25 -15.36
N TRP A 229 15.03 3.65 -14.55
CA TRP A 229 14.04 4.66 -14.89
C TRP A 229 13.40 5.23 -13.64
N SER A 230 12.94 6.47 -13.71
CA SER A 230 12.10 7.06 -12.66
C SER A 230 11.09 8.04 -13.25
N LEU A 231 9.93 8.13 -12.59
CA LEU A 231 8.90 9.14 -12.82
C LEU A 231 8.94 10.14 -11.66
N ASP A 232 9.12 11.42 -11.97
CA ASP A 232 9.00 12.49 -10.98
C ASP A 232 7.53 12.94 -10.90
N ALA A 233 6.95 12.94 -9.70
CA ALA A 233 5.56 13.38 -9.48
C ALA A 233 5.30 14.82 -9.96
N ASN A 234 6.34 15.64 -10.07
CA ASN A 234 6.26 17.02 -10.57
C ASN A 234 6.12 17.11 -12.11
N GLU A 235 6.21 16.00 -12.86
CA GLU A 235 5.96 16.02 -14.32
C GLU A 235 4.52 16.39 -14.67
N VAL A 236 3.60 16.27 -13.72
CA VAL A 236 2.22 16.70 -13.85
C VAL A 236 1.88 17.73 -12.77
N ARG A 237 0.85 18.53 -13.01
CA ARG A 237 0.39 19.47 -11.99
C ARG A 237 -0.52 18.76 -10.99
N GLY A 238 0.04 18.34 -9.87
CA GLY A 238 -0.71 17.82 -8.72
C GLY A 238 -1.39 18.92 -7.90
N VAL A 239 -2.22 18.51 -6.94
CA VAL A 239 -2.96 19.41 -6.04
C VAL A 239 -2.63 19.20 -4.57
N TRP A 240 -1.93 18.13 -4.22
CA TRP A 240 -1.51 17.78 -2.88
C TRP A 240 0.01 17.57 -2.84
N ASN A 241 0.48 16.56 -2.17
CA ASN A 241 1.86 16.19 -2.00
C ASN A 241 2.43 15.52 -3.28
N ASN A 242 3.69 15.12 -3.29
CA ASN A 242 4.36 14.46 -4.41
C ASN A 242 5.02 13.12 -4.00
N ASP A 243 4.57 12.53 -2.90
CA ASP A 243 5.03 11.24 -2.42
C ASP A 243 4.42 10.08 -3.24
N TRP A 244 4.94 8.88 -3.02
CA TRP A 244 4.48 7.65 -3.66
C TRP A 244 4.40 6.56 -2.60
N ASP A 245 3.21 6.36 -2.03
CA ASP A 245 2.95 5.40 -0.96
C ASP A 245 2.35 4.10 -1.45
N GLY A 246 1.68 4.14 -2.60
CA GLY A 246 1.12 2.97 -3.25
C GLY A 246 2.17 1.91 -3.62
N ASN A 247 1.68 0.74 -3.99
CA ASN A 247 2.49 -0.37 -4.48
C ASN A 247 2.20 -0.62 -5.96
N PRO A 248 3.19 -0.42 -6.86
CA PRO A 248 3.02 -0.66 -8.29
C PRO A 248 2.53 -2.06 -8.60
N VAL A 249 1.53 -2.17 -9.47
CA VAL A 249 1.04 -3.45 -10.00
C VAL A 249 1.51 -3.62 -11.43
N ILE A 250 2.06 -4.79 -11.75
CA ILE A 250 2.49 -5.14 -13.10
C ILE A 250 1.56 -6.24 -13.62
N VAL A 251 0.86 -5.96 -14.72
CA VAL A 251 0.00 -6.89 -15.44
C VAL A 251 0.27 -6.75 -16.93
N ASP A 252 0.56 -7.84 -17.63
CA ASP A 252 0.80 -7.87 -19.08
C ASP A 252 1.81 -6.82 -19.58
N ASP A 253 2.95 -6.70 -18.89
CA ASP A 253 4.00 -5.74 -19.18
C ASP A 253 3.58 -4.26 -19.03
N ILE A 254 2.49 -4.01 -18.28
CA ILE A 254 2.01 -2.67 -17.94
C ILE A 254 2.09 -2.47 -16.43
N MET A 255 2.72 -1.38 -16.01
CA MET A 255 2.74 -0.91 -14.63
C MET A 255 1.61 0.09 -14.41
N TYR A 256 0.86 -0.10 -13.33
CA TYR A 256 -0.20 0.79 -12.86
C TYR A 256 0.17 1.34 -11.50
N GLU A 257 0.01 2.65 -11.30
CA GLU A 257 0.31 3.30 -10.03
C GLU A 257 -0.48 4.60 -9.85
N GLY A 258 -0.76 4.96 -8.59
CA GLY A 258 -1.28 6.24 -8.16
C GLY A 258 -0.26 7.00 -7.33
N GLY A 259 -0.30 8.33 -7.34
CA GLY A 259 0.59 9.17 -6.53
C GLY A 259 -0.17 10.13 -5.62
N GLU A 260 0.47 10.61 -4.56
CA GLU A 260 -0.11 11.62 -3.67
C GLU A 260 -0.38 12.96 -4.37
N ASN A 261 0.18 13.17 -5.56
CA ASN A 261 -0.19 14.30 -6.42
C ASN A 261 -1.63 14.19 -6.97
N GLY A 262 -2.35 13.11 -6.65
CA GLY A 262 -3.71 12.82 -7.07
C GLY A 262 -3.85 12.28 -8.49
N TRP A 263 -2.75 11.87 -9.13
CA TRP A 263 -2.76 11.35 -10.50
C TRP A 263 -2.56 9.84 -10.52
N PHE A 264 -3.27 9.20 -11.44
CA PHE A 264 -3.08 7.80 -11.82
C PHE A 264 -2.24 7.72 -13.09
N PHE A 265 -1.34 6.72 -13.14
CA PHE A 265 -0.43 6.49 -14.26
C PHE A 265 -0.46 5.03 -14.71
N ALA A 266 -0.29 4.84 -16.03
CA ALA A 266 -0.03 3.54 -16.62
C ALA A 266 1.12 3.63 -17.62
N TYR A 267 2.08 2.69 -17.52
CA TYR A 267 3.26 2.62 -18.38
C TYR A 267 3.41 1.23 -18.98
N GLN A 268 3.58 1.14 -20.30
CA GLN A 268 4.09 -0.04 -20.96
C GLN A 268 5.59 -0.13 -20.65
N LEU A 269 6.06 -1.22 -20.06
CA LEU A 269 7.44 -1.34 -19.57
C LEU A 269 8.44 -1.72 -20.66
N ASN A 270 8.00 -2.49 -21.67
CA ASN A 270 8.85 -3.00 -22.78
C ASN A 270 10.08 -3.72 -22.24
N ARG A 271 9.87 -4.63 -21.28
CA ARG A 271 10.92 -5.41 -20.63
C ARG A 271 11.53 -6.42 -21.61
N SER A 272 12.85 -6.50 -21.63
CA SER A 272 13.58 -7.48 -22.46
C SER A 272 14.99 -7.71 -21.87
N TYR A 273 15.78 -8.56 -22.53
CA TYR A 273 17.18 -8.74 -22.22
C TYR A 273 18.05 -8.22 -23.36
N GLY A 274 19.10 -7.48 -23.03
CA GLY A 274 20.12 -7.02 -23.97
C GLY A 274 21.00 -8.16 -24.46
N THR A 275 21.85 -7.86 -25.42
CA THR A 275 22.83 -8.83 -25.98
C THR A 275 23.90 -9.27 -24.98
N ASP A 276 24.07 -8.53 -23.90
CA ASP A 276 24.91 -8.80 -22.74
C ASP A 276 24.23 -9.69 -21.69
N GLY A 277 22.96 -10.06 -21.91
CA GLY A 277 22.16 -10.85 -21.00
C GLY A 277 21.57 -10.08 -19.81
N LEU A 278 21.77 -8.77 -19.75
CA LEU A 278 21.22 -7.93 -18.69
C LEU A 278 19.82 -7.41 -19.07
N VAL A 279 18.97 -7.23 -18.06
CA VAL A 279 17.62 -6.70 -18.27
C VAL A 279 17.65 -5.28 -18.84
N THR A 280 16.77 -5.01 -19.78
CA THR A 280 16.52 -3.68 -20.38
C THR A 280 15.05 -3.34 -20.31
N ILE A 281 14.75 -2.05 -20.21
CA ILE A 281 13.39 -1.52 -20.20
C ILE A 281 13.33 -0.28 -21.09
N ASP A 282 12.13 0.01 -21.62
CA ASP A 282 11.82 1.25 -22.36
C ASP A 282 10.40 1.72 -21.99
N PRO A 283 10.20 2.27 -20.76
CA PRO A 283 8.88 2.62 -20.27
C PRO A 283 8.23 3.72 -21.12
N GLN A 284 7.05 3.42 -21.67
CA GLN A 284 6.24 4.33 -22.46
C GLN A 284 4.95 4.65 -21.71
N ARG A 285 4.70 5.93 -21.46
CA ARG A 285 3.48 6.36 -20.79
C ARG A 285 2.25 6.12 -21.68
N LEU A 286 1.33 5.28 -21.23
CA LEU A 286 0.07 5.01 -21.89
C LEU A 286 -1.01 5.98 -21.42
N VAL A 287 -1.13 6.17 -20.10
CA VAL A 287 -2.12 7.04 -19.46
C VAL A 287 -1.48 7.84 -18.34
N ALA A 288 -1.89 9.09 -18.21
CA ALA A 288 -1.73 9.90 -17.00
C ALA A 288 -3.01 10.73 -16.86
N MET A 289 -3.74 10.57 -15.76
CA MET A 289 -5.01 11.24 -15.55
C MET A 289 -5.20 11.61 -14.08
N PRO A 290 -5.85 12.77 -13.78
CA PRO A 290 -6.19 13.08 -12.41
C PRO A 290 -7.29 12.16 -11.89
N GLY A 291 -7.12 11.63 -10.67
CA GLY A 291 -8.14 10.90 -9.92
C GLY A 291 -9.21 11.81 -9.30
N TYR A 292 -9.13 13.11 -9.55
CA TYR A 292 -10.00 14.15 -9.00
C TYR A 292 -10.56 15.06 -10.08
N ASP A 293 -11.60 15.78 -9.71
CA ASP A 293 -12.19 16.87 -10.50
C ASP A 293 -12.52 18.07 -9.59
N ASP A 294 -12.98 19.16 -10.17
CA ASP A 294 -13.33 20.38 -9.43
C ASP A 294 -14.43 20.13 -8.38
N LEU A 295 -15.35 19.19 -8.62
CA LEU A 295 -16.41 18.85 -7.68
C LEU A 295 -15.85 18.12 -6.45
N LEU A 296 -14.91 17.19 -6.65
CA LEU A 296 -14.25 16.51 -5.55
C LEU A 296 -13.42 17.50 -4.72
N ILE A 297 -12.63 18.36 -5.35
CA ILE A 297 -11.88 19.43 -4.67
C ILE A 297 -12.81 20.34 -3.85
N GLN A 298 -13.99 20.66 -4.39
CA GLN A 298 -14.98 21.47 -3.65
C GLN A 298 -15.51 20.74 -2.41
N ARG A 299 -15.67 19.41 -2.48
CA ARG A 299 -16.20 18.57 -1.39
C ARG A 299 -15.16 18.27 -0.32
N SER A 300 -13.95 17.92 -0.74
CA SER A 300 -12.91 17.32 0.11
C SER A 300 -11.75 18.26 0.41
N GLY A 301 -11.67 19.41 -0.28
CA GLY A 301 -10.47 20.22 -0.25
C GLY A 301 -9.40 19.65 -1.19
N ARG A 302 -8.14 19.99 -0.94
CA ARG A 302 -7.03 19.64 -1.84
C ARG A 302 -6.41 18.27 -1.54
N ASN A 303 -6.68 17.67 -0.39
CA ASN A 303 -6.26 16.31 -0.10
C ASN A 303 -7.13 15.36 -0.94
N VAL A 304 -6.58 14.95 -2.08
CA VAL A 304 -7.14 14.01 -3.04
C VAL A 304 -6.03 13.08 -3.55
N SER A 305 -5.05 12.85 -2.70
CA SER A 305 -3.93 11.93 -2.94
C SER A 305 -4.43 10.52 -3.25
N ILE A 306 -3.66 9.78 -4.04
CA ILE A 306 -3.84 8.34 -4.21
C ILE A 306 -2.70 7.70 -3.43
N GLU A 307 -2.97 7.35 -2.17
CA GLU A 307 -2.02 6.71 -1.25
C GLU A 307 -2.19 5.19 -1.27
N SER A 308 -3.42 4.74 -1.55
CA SER A 308 -3.72 3.34 -1.73
C SER A 308 -3.02 2.75 -2.96
N SER A 309 -2.65 1.48 -2.88
CA SER A 309 -2.24 0.72 -4.06
C SER A 309 -3.44 0.49 -4.97
N VAL A 310 -3.19 0.32 -6.27
CA VAL A 310 -4.27 -0.02 -7.21
C VAL A 310 -4.61 -1.51 -7.13
N ALA A 311 -5.86 -1.88 -7.40
CA ALA A 311 -6.28 -3.26 -7.59
C ALA A 311 -6.67 -3.48 -9.06
N VAL A 312 -6.43 -4.71 -9.57
CA VAL A 312 -6.77 -5.06 -10.95
C VAL A 312 -7.60 -6.35 -10.97
N PHE A 313 -8.72 -6.31 -11.66
CA PHE A 313 -9.58 -7.45 -11.85
C PHE A 313 -10.14 -7.47 -13.27
N ASP A 314 -9.96 -8.56 -13.98
CA ASP A 314 -10.29 -8.70 -15.39
C ASP A 314 -9.64 -7.56 -16.22
N GLN A 315 -10.40 -6.76 -16.90
CA GLN A 315 -9.94 -5.62 -17.69
C GLN A 315 -10.22 -4.28 -16.97
N ARG A 316 -10.32 -4.29 -15.64
CA ARG A 316 -10.57 -3.10 -14.84
C ARG A 316 -9.46 -2.84 -13.82
N VAL A 317 -9.10 -1.60 -13.69
CA VAL A 317 -8.20 -1.10 -12.64
C VAL A 317 -9.01 -0.24 -11.68
N TYR A 318 -8.88 -0.52 -10.38
CA TYR A 318 -9.52 0.24 -9.32
C TYR A 318 -8.50 0.95 -8.47
N PHE A 319 -8.76 2.21 -8.15
CA PHE A 319 -8.02 2.98 -7.16
C PHE A 319 -8.98 3.87 -6.35
N ALA A 320 -8.51 4.29 -5.19
CA ALA A 320 -9.24 5.23 -4.35
C ALA A 320 -8.35 6.41 -3.98
N ASN A 321 -8.93 7.48 -3.43
CA ASN A 321 -8.18 8.64 -3.02
C ASN A 321 -8.68 9.24 -1.69
N SER A 322 -7.86 10.10 -1.10
CA SER A 322 -8.14 10.79 0.17
C SER A 322 -9.34 11.74 0.12
N GLY A 323 -9.85 12.06 -1.08
CA GLY A 323 -11.12 12.76 -1.26
C GLY A 323 -12.34 11.86 -1.10
N GLY A 324 -12.14 10.56 -0.87
CA GLY A 324 -13.20 9.58 -0.72
C GLY A 324 -13.81 9.08 -2.03
N ARG A 325 -13.08 9.19 -3.14
CA ARG A 325 -13.54 8.73 -4.45
C ARG A 325 -12.92 7.39 -4.81
N VAL A 326 -13.74 6.43 -5.21
CA VAL A 326 -13.35 5.14 -5.77
C VAL A 326 -13.59 5.16 -7.27
N VAL A 327 -12.54 4.88 -8.04
CA VAL A 327 -12.56 4.95 -9.52
C VAL A 327 -12.26 3.58 -10.10
N GLY A 328 -13.02 3.17 -11.10
CA GLY A 328 -12.74 2.01 -11.94
C GLY A 328 -12.52 2.43 -13.40
N LEU A 329 -11.38 2.02 -13.97
CA LEU A 329 -11.03 2.26 -15.36
C LEU A 329 -11.18 0.98 -16.19
N ASP A 330 -11.73 1.07 -17.40
CA ASP A 330 -11.62 0.00 -18.39
C ASP A 330 -10.24 0.12 -19.07
N VAL A 331 -9.42 -0.92 -18.92
CA VAL A 331 -8.07 -0.98 -19.47
C VAL A 331 -7.93 -1.92 -20.67
N SER A 332 -9.05 -2.40 -21.21
CA SER A 332 -9.07 -3.30 -22.37
C SER A 332 -8.37 -2.74 -23.61
N ASP A 333 -8.39 -1.42 -23.78
CA ASP A 333 -7.76 -0.70 -24.90
C ASP A 333 -6.62 0.23 -24.45
N ILE A 334 -6.02 -0.05 -23.30
CA ILE A 334 -5.02 0.84 -22.68
C ILE A 334 -3.75 0.98 -23.52
N ARG A 335 -3.36 -0.04 -24.30
CA ARG A 335 -2.19 0.02 -25.19
C ARG A 335 -2.34 1.06 -26.30
N ASN A 336 -3.57 1.47 -26.61
CA ASN A 336 -3.86 2.60 -27.49
C ASN A 336 -4.06 3.91 -26.75
N GLY A 337 -3.77 3.96 -25.45
CA GLY A 337 -3.91 5.14 -24.59
C GLY A 337 -5.36 5.41 -24.16
N ASN A 338 -6.25 4.42 -24.27
CA ASN A 338 -7.66 4.56 -23.92
C ASN A 338 -7.96 3.81 -22.61
N ALA A 339 -8.35 4.54 -21.57
CA ALA A 339 -8.74 4.00 -20.27
C ALA A 339 -9.90 4.83 -19.69
N PRO A 340 -11.12 4.69 -20.23
CA PRO A 340 -12.27 5.43 -19.76
C PRO A 340 -12.66 5.05 -18.33
N ILE A 341 -13.14 6.02 -17.56
CA ILE A 341 -13.80 5.78 -16.27
C ILE A 341 -15.11 5.06 -16.55
N VAL A 342 -15.23 3.83 -16.02
CA VAL A 342 -16.43 2.99 -16.13
C VAL A 342 -17.11 2.76 -14.78
N PHE A 343 -16.47 3.20 -13.71
CA PHE A 343 -17.00 3.19 -12.35
C PHE A 343 -16.49 4.42 -11.59
N ASP A 344 -17.38 5.09 -10.89
CA ASP A 344 -17.12 6.30 -10.15
C ASP A 344 -18.05 6.39 -8.94
N TYR A 345 -17.51 6.24 -7.73
CA TYR A 345 -18.29 6.26 -6.50
C TYR A 345 -17.64 7.17 -5.46
N TRP A 346 -18.42 8.08 -4.88
CA TRP A 346 -17.94 8.95 -3.81
C TRP A 346 -18.43 8.47 -2.44
N ALA A 347 -17.52 7.94 -1.63
CA ALA A 347 -17.76 7.43 -0.29
C ALA A 347 -17.65 8.49 0.80
N GLY A 348 -16.86 9.56 0.56
CA GLY A 348 -16.82 10.75 1.41
C GLY A 348 -15.90 10.68 2.63
N GLY A 349 -15.03 9.73 2.77
CA GLY A 349 -13.96 9.68 3.78
C GLY A 349 -12.61 9.57 3.12
N ASP A 350 -11.53 9.68 3.87
CA ASP A 350 -10.18 9.40 3.38
C ASP A 350 -10.05 7.89 3.09
N ILE A 351 -9.35 7.52 2.00
CA ILE A 351 -9.20 6.12 1.59
C ILE A 351 -7.74 5.86 1.27
N ASP A 352 -7.00 5.47 2.29
CA ASP A 352 -5.61 5.07 2.16
C ASP A 352 -5.45 3.55 2.05
N ALA A 353 -6.43 2.81 2.57
CA ALA A 353 -6.51 1.37 2.39
C ALA A 353 -6.68 0.98 0.91
N THR A 354 -5.99 -0.05 0.49
CA THR A 354 -6.08 -0.56 -0.87
C THR A 354 -7.41 -1.27 -1.12
N PRO A 355 -8.12 -0.99 -2.22
CA PRO A 355 -9.30 -1.74 -2.61
C PRO A 355 -9.01 -3.23 -2.79
N VAL A 356 -9.89 -4.09 -2.29
CA VAL A 356 -9.81 -5.55 -2.46
C VAL A 356 -10.93 -6.01 -3.38
N VAL A 357 -10.63 -6.93 -4.31
CA VAL A 357 -11.63 -7.41 -5.28
C VAL A 357 -11.82 -8.91 -5.11
N ASP A 358 -13.08 -9.36 -5.01
CA ASP A 358 -13.41 -10.77 -4.92
C ASP A 358 -13.55 -11.45 -6.32
N ALA A 359 -13.87 -12.75 -6.30
CA ALA A 359 -13.97 -13.56 -7.51
C ALA A 359 -15.16 -13.17 -8.41
N ASP A 360 -16.17 -12.53 -7.86
CA ASP A 360 -17.35 -12.06 -8.58
C ASP A 360 -17.18 -10.61 -9.07
N GLY A 361 -16.07 -9.95 -8.69
CA GLY A 361 -15.72 -8.60 -9.10
C GLY A 361 -16.30 -7.50 -8.20
N PHE A 362 -16.84 -7.85 -7.03
CA PHE A 362 -17.19 -6.84 -6.01
C PHE A 362 -15.94 -6.22 -5.43
N VAL A 363 -16.02 -4.91 -5.14
CA VAL A 363 -14.92 -4.13 -4.59
C VAL A 363 -15.20 -3.79 -3.13
N TYR A 364 -14.29 -4.16 -2.24
CA TYR A 364 -14.33 -3.84 -0.82
C TYR A 364 -13.38 -2.69 -0.53
N VAL A 365 -13.87 -1.68 0.20
CA VAL A 365 -13.15 -0.46 0.51
C VAL A 365 -13.24 -0.16 1.99
N SER A 366 -12.09 0.03 2.63
CA SER A 366 -11.95 0.56 3.98
C SER A 366 -11.78 2.07 3.92
N ILE A 367 -12.42 2.80 4.82
CA ILE A 367 -12.53 4.25 4.79
C ILE A 367 -12.28 4.80 6.20
N GLU A 368 -11.59 5.90 6.27
CA GLU A 368 -11.30 6.63 7.49
C GLU A 368 -12.44 7.58 7.85
N TYR A 369 -12.62 7.81 9.13
CA TYR A 369 -13.55 8.81 9.65
C TYR A 369 -12.83 9.75 10.60
N GLU A 370 -12.53 10.95 10.15
CA GLU A 370 -11.64 11.90 10.80
C GLU A 370 -12.33 13.24 11.07
N PRO A 371 -13.20 13.33 12.09
CA PRO A 371 -13.85 14.57 12.48
C PRO A 371 -12.85 15.66 12.93
N SER A 372 -11.65 15.29 13.35
CA SER A 372 -10.58 16.23 13.74
C SER A 372 -10.16 17.14 12.58
N LEU A 373 -10.23 16.67 11.34
CA LEU A 373 -9.86 17.43 10.14
C LEU A 373 -10.92 18.44 9.68
N GLY A 374 -12.11 18.43 10.26
CA GLY A 374 -13.14 19.43 10.03
C GLY A 374 -13.79 19.43 8.63
N ARG A 375 -13.62 18.38 7.84
CA ARG A 375 -14.17 18.21 6.47
C ARG A 375 -15.65 17.81 6.52
N SER A 376 -16.54 18.69 6.95
CA SER A 376 -17.94 18.36 7.33
C SER A 376 -18.76 17.66 6.23
N THR A 377 -18.59 17.99 4.96
CA THR A 377 -19.32 17.36 3.85
C THR A 377 -18.91 15.91 3.67
N ASN A 378 -17.61 15.64 3.73
CA ASN A 378 -17.08 14.28 3.66
C ASN A 378 -17.57 13.43 4.84
N LEU A 379 -17.51 13.96 6.06
CA LEU A 379 -17.97 13.28 7.26
C LEU A 379 -19.44 12.91 7.22
N GLN A 380 -20.29 13.76 6.64
CA GLN A 380 -21.71 13.44 6.48
C GLN A 380 -21.88 12.24 5.53
N ARG A 381 -21.25 12.31 4.36
CA ARG A 381 -21.34 11.23 3.36
C ARG A 381 -20.73 9.93 3.87
N ASN A 382 -19.61 10.02 4.56
CA ASN A 382 -18.93 8.88 5.18
C ASN A 382 -19.85 8.14 6.18
N ARG A 383 -20.58 8.87 7.04
CA ARG A 383 -21.58 8.26 7.94
C ARG A 383 -22.76 7.64 7.21
N GLU A 384 -23.17 8.22 6.07
CA GLU A 384 -24.28 7.68 5.27
C GLU A 384 -23.93 6.35 4.60
N VAL A 385 -22.67 6.16 4.19
CA VAL A 385 -22.23 4.96 3.47
C VAL A 385 -21.52 3.95 4.37
N GLY A 386 -20.92 4.38 5.48
CA GLY A 386 -20.12 3.54 6.38
C GLY A 386 -18.62 3.56 6.06
N GLN A 387 -17.82 2.93 6.94
CA GLN A 387 -16.35 2.93 6.85
C GLN A 387 -15.78 1.60 6.36
N LEU A 388 -16.59 0.56 6.23
CA LEU A 388 -16.31 -0.63 5.44
C LEU A 388 -17.48 -0.83 4.48
N ILE A 389 -17.21 -0.82 3.18
CA ILE A 389 -18.25 -0.89 2.16
C ILE A 389 -17.97 -1.98 1.13
N LYS A 390 -19.04 -2.57 0.60
CA LYS A 390 -19.02 -3.44 -0.59
C LYS A 390 -19.69 -2.72 -1.75
N LEU A 391 -19.02 -2.67 -2.88
CA LEU A 391 -19.47 -2.01 -4.10
C LEU A 391 -19.64 -3.03 -5.23
N ASP A 392 -20.73 -2.90 -6.00
CA ASP A 392 -20.92 -3.59 -7.28
C ASP A 392 -20.58 -2.64 -8.44
N PRO A 393 -19.39 -2.75 -9.05
CA PRO A 393 -18.99 -1.84 -10.14
C PRO A 393 -19.62 -2.18 -11.49
N TYR A 394 -20.48 -3.20 -11.57
CA TYR A 394 -21.13 -3.66 -12.81
C TYR A 394 -22.62 -3.34 -12.86
N THR A 395 -23.20 -2.86 -11.77
CA THR A 395 -24.62 -2.51 -11.73
C THR A 395 -24.91 -1.17 -12.41
N ASP A 396 -26.07 -1.06 -13.06
CA ASP A 396 -26.60 0.21 -13.58
C ASP A 396 -27.33 1.01 -12.47
N GLY A 397 -27.50 0.45 -11.26
CA GLY A 397 -28.17 1.04 -10.13
C GLY A 397 -27.24 1.72 -9.12
N ASP A 398 -27.66 1.74 -7.84
CA ASP A 398 -26.76 2.15 -6.76
C ASP A 398 -25.70 1.06 -6.56
N PRO A 399 -24.42 1.39 -6.70
CA PRO A 399 -23.36 0.40 -6.53
C PRO A 399 -23.13 -0.01 -5.08
N LEU A 400 -23.63 0.71 -4.08
CA LEU A 400 -23.48 0.33 -2.67
C LEU A 400 -24.33 -0.90 -2.34
N VAL A 401 -23.69 -2.05 -2.18
CA VAL A 401 -24.35 -3.30 -1.77
C VAL A 401 -24.68 -3.25 -0.28
N TRP A 402 -23.68 -2.93 0.54
CA TRP A 402 -23.80 -2.67 1.97
C TRP A 402 -22.66 -1.78 2.48
N GLY A 403 -22.87 -1.15 3.63
CA GLY A 403 -21.86 -0.38 4.34
C GLY A 403 -22.06 -0.46 5.85
N ILE A 404 -20.97 -0.46 6.59
CA ILE A 404 -20.93 -0.60 8.05
C ILE A 404 -20.50 0.73 8.66
N ASP A 405 -21.37 1.32 9.49
CA ASP A 405 -21.06 2.54 10.24
C ASP A 405 -20.26 2.18 11.51
N LEU A 406 -18.97 2.56 11.51
CA LEU A 406 -18.04 2.39 12.63
C LEU A 406 -17.73 3.72 13.33
N THR A 407 -18.53 4.76 13.10
CA THR A 407 -18.28 6.09 13.66
C THR A 407 -18.49 6.12 15.16
N GLN A 408 -17.66 6.87 15.86
CA GLN A 408 -17.83 7.19 17.28
C GLN A 408 -17.84 8.70 17.46
N ALA A 409 -18.71 9.19 18.33
CA ALA A 409 -18.93 10.61 18.50
C ALA A 409 -17.66 11.35 19.00
N GLY A 410 -17.15 12.25 18.17
CA GLY A 410 -16.01 13.12 18.51
C GLY A 410 -14.64 12.47 18.50
N ALA A 411 -14.52 11.30 17.91
CA ALA A 411 -13.24 10.58 17.77
C ALA A 411 -12.96 10.27 16.29
N ASP A 412 -11.69 10.24 15.93
CA ASP A 412 -11.23 9.68 14.66
C ASP A 412 -11.38 8.17 14.73
N THR A 413 -12.02 7.60 13.73
CA THR A 413 -12.40 6.17 13.68
C THR A 413 -12.34 5.68 12.24
N GLY A 414 -12.88 4.50 11.97
CA GLY A 414 -12.85 3.90 10.66
C GLY A 414 -11.69 2.92 10.50
N ILE A 415 -11.22 2.76 9.28
CA ILE A 415 -10.29 1.69 8.96
C ILE A 415 -9.20 2.20 8.01
N TRP A 416 -7.95 2.15 8.47
CA TRP A 416 -6.73 2.42 7.68
C TRP A 416 -6.18 1.16 7.00
N ALA A 417 -6.50 -0.01 7.53
CA ALA A 417 -5.98 -1.29 7.06
C ALA A 417 -6.70 -1.81 5.81
N THR A 418 -5.96 -2.46 4.92
CA THR A 418 -6.54 -3.24 3.82
C THR A 418 -7.09 -4.55 4.37
N PRO A 419 -8.38 -4.90 4.15
CA PRO A 419 -8.99 -6.10 4.69
C PRO A 419 -8.41 -7.38 4.08
N ALA A 420 -8.49 -8.49 4.81
CA ALA A 420 -8.20 -9.82 4.31
C ALA A 420 -9.49 -10.54 3.94
N LEU A 421 -9.62 -10.93 2.68
CA LEU A 421 -10.76 -11.72 2.17
C LEU A 421 -10.43 -13.21 2.25
N TYR A 422 -11.30 -13.99 2.89
CA TYR A 422 -11.17 -15.45 2.96
C TYR A 422 -12.52 -16.14 3.18
N GLU A 423 -12.89 -17.10 2.33
CA GLU A 423 -14.06 -17.96 2.44
C GLU A 423 -15.37 -17.23 2.77
N GLY A 424 -15.64 -16.10 2.09
CA GLY A 424 -16.87 -15.31 2.26
C GLY A 424 -16.84 -14.35 3.45
N TYR A 425 -15.68 -14.14 4.07
CA TYR A 425 -15.52 -13.21 5.19
C TYR A 425 -14.41 -12.20 4.92
N LEU A 426 -14.57 -10.98 5.45
CA LEU A 426 -13.52 -9.98 5.56
C LEU A 426 -13.03 -9.91 6.99
N TYR A 427 -11.72 -9.96 7.18
CA TYR A 427 -11.08 -9.69 8.47
C TYR A 427 -10.39 -8.34 8.39
N VAL A 428 -10.69 -7.44 9.33
CA VAL A 428 -10.14 -6.09 9.30
C VAL A 428 -10.07 -5.47 10.69
N PRO A 429 -8.94 -4.84 11.09
CA PRO A 429 -8.85 -4.08 12.31
C PRO A 429 -9.43 -2.68 12.11
N THR A 430 -10.13 -2.17 13.12
CA THR A 430 -10.55 -0.77 13.19
C THR A 430 -9.46 0.09 13.85
N HIS A 431 -9.48 1.38 13.60
CA HIS A 431 -8.60 2.34 14.27
C HIS A 431 -8.74 2.29 15.81
N HIS A 432 -9.92 1.97 16.30
CA HIS A 432 -10.19 1.88 17.74
C HIS A 432 -9.74 0.56 18.39
N GLY A 433 -9.14 -0.36 17.62
CA GLY A 433 -8.58 -1.59 18.15
C GLY A 433 -9.59 -2.72 18.28
N GLU A 434 -10.54 -2.80 17.40
CA GLU A 434 -11.41 -3.96 17.20
C GLU A 434 -10.97 -4.71 15.94
N LEU A 435 -10.74 -6.00 16.04
CA LEU A 435 -10.56 -6.89 14.89
C LEU A 435 -11.92 -7.53 14.57
N LEU A 436 -12.41 -7.29 13.37
CA LEU A 436 -13.74 -7.71 12.93
C LEU A 436 -13.65 -8.89 11.97
N ALA A 437 -14.61 -9.81 12.04
CA ALA A 437 -14.98 -10.69 10.94
C ALA A 437 -16.35 -10.27 10.40
N VAL A 438 -16.42 -9.98 9.11
CA VAL A 438 -17.60 -9.47 8.43
C VAL A 438 -18.01 -10.44 7.32
N ASP A 439 -19.28 -10.86 7.33
CA ASP A 439 -19.86 -11.66 6.27
C ASP A 439 -19.97 -10.84 4.98
N THR A 440 -19.39 -11.33 3.88
CA THR A 440 -19.32 -10.58 2.61
C THR A 440 -20.66 -10.46 1.89
N ASP A 441 -21.62 -11.36 2.14
CA ASP A 441 -22.92 -11.33 1.49
C ASP A 441 -23.85 -10.32 2.16
N THR A 442 -23.82 -10.25 3.49
CA THR A 442 -24.79 -9.46 4.27
C THR A 442 -24.21 -8.15 4.81
N GLY A 443 -22.87 -8.06 5.02
CA GLY A 443 -22.24 -6.96 5.74
C GLY A 443 -22.37 -7.07 7.26
N ASP A 444 -22.87 -8.19 7.78
CA ASP A 444 -23.01 -8.38 9.22
C ASP A 444 -21.64 -8.61 9.88
N ILE A 445 -21.36 -7.92 10.98
CA ILE A 445 -20.23 -8.24 11.86
C ILE A 445 -20.59 -9.49 12.64
N VAL A 446 -19.96 -10.63 12.29
CA VAL A 446 -20.26 -11.93 12.91
C VAL A 446 -19.36 -12.26 14.10
N TRP A 447 -18.19 -11.61 14.18
CA TRP A 447 -17.24 -11.80 15.28
C TRP A 447 -16.41 -10.54 15.50
N THR A 448 -15.99 -10.32 16.74
CA THR A 448 -15.13 -9.21 17.15
C THR A 448 -14.17 -9.66 18.25
N ASP A 449 -12.90 -9.27 18.16
CA ASP A 449 -11.93 -9.32 19.25
C ASP A 449 -11.33 -7.95 19.49
N ASN A 450 -10.90 -7.67 20.75
CA ASN A 450 -10.23 -6.43 21.07
C ASN A 450 -8.72 -6.60 20.87
N VAL A 451 -8.16 -5.79 19.97
CA VAL A 451 -6.73 -5.64 19.72
C VAL A 451 -6.24 -4.29 20.27
N ALA A 452 -4.99 -3.92 20.05
CA ALA A 452 -4.51 -2.63 20.50
C ALA A 452 -5.18 -1.50 19.71
N TRP A 453 -5.47 -0.39 20.39
CA TRP A 453 -5.84 0.87 19.76
C TRP A 453 -4.79 1.32 18.74
N HIS A 454 -5.22 1.99 17.67
CA HIS A 454 -4.37 2.49 16.60
C HIS A 454 -3.74 1.35 15.79
N THR A 455 -4.56 0.38 15.35
CA THR A 455 -4.10 -0.73 14.52
C THR A 455 -4.35 -0.44 13.05
N TRP A 456 -3.26 -0.18 12.30
CA TRP A 456 -3.28 0.09 10.86
C TRP A 456 -2.74 -1.06 10.01
N THR A 457 -2.10 -2.01 10.65
CA THR A 457 -1.52 -3.19 9.99
C THR A 457 -2.60 -4.03 9.33
N SER A 458 -2.43 -4.31 8.05
CA SER A 458 -3.34 -5.20 7.31
C SER A 458 -3.18 -6.64 7.78
N PRO A 459 -4.29 -7.36 8.09
CA PRO A 459 -4.25 -8.76 8.51
C PRO A 459 -3.87 -9.69 7.35
N LEU A 460 -3.34 -10.88 7.69
CA LEU A 460 -3.07 -11.96 6.75
C LEU A 460 -4.00 -13.13 7.04
N VAL A 461 -4.44 -13.83 5.99
CA VAL A 461 -5.06 -15.16 6.15
C VAL A 461 -4.29 -16.16 5.29
N ILE A 462 -3.72 -17.19 5.94
CA ILE A 462 -2.87 -18.19 5.30
C ILE A 462 -3.21 -19.55 5.89
N ASP A 463 -3.50 -20.53 5.05
CA ASP A 463 -3.80 -21.92 5.46
C ASP A 463 -4.84 -22.01 6.61
N GLY A 464 -5.92 -21.22 6.54
CA GLY A 464 -6.97 -21.19 7.56
C GLY A 464 -6.54 -20.54 8.89
N THR A 465 -5.49 -19.73 8.88
CA THR A 465 -5.04 -18.95 10.04
C THR A 465 -5.05 -17.47 9.75
N LEU A 466 -5.75 -16.71 10.59
CA LEU A 466 -5.73 -15.25 10.59
C LEU A 466 -4.57 -14.77 11.47
N ILE A 467 -3.74 -13.87 10.95
CA ILE A 467 -2.61 -13.25 11.65
C ILE A 467 -2.83 -11.74 11.67
N GLN A 468 -2.79 -11.13 12.85
CA GLN A 468 -2.92 -9.70 13.08
C GLN A 468 -1.75 -9.17 13.91
N ALA A 469 -1.01 -8.22 13.36
CA ALA A 469 -0.04 -7.41 14.11
C ALA A 469 -0.71 -6.14 14.64
N THR A 470 -0.20 -5.59 15.74
CA THR A 470 -0.86 -4.49 16.45
C THR A 470 0.12 -3.41 16.89
N CYS A 471 -0.39 -2.22 17.20
CA CYS A 471 0.46 -1.08 17.56
C CYS A 471 1.04 -1.15 19.00
N ASN A 472 0.72 -2.17 19.78
CA ASN A 472 1.42 -2.43 21.04
C ASN A 472 2.57 -3.46 20.89
N GLY A 473 2.92 -3.82 19.65
CA GLY A 473 4.03 -4.74 19.36
C GLY A 473 3.66 -6.22 19.45
N GLU A 474 2.39 -6.57 19.58
CA GLU A 474 1.90 -7.95 19.58
C GLU A 474 1.62 -8.44 18.16
N ILE A 475 1.81 -9.74 17.94
CA ILE A 475 1.22 -10.47 16.83
C ILE A 475 0.31 -11.56 17.41
N ARG A 476 -0.89 -11.65 16.87
CA ARG A 476 -1.91 -12.62 17.26
C ARG A 476 -2.26 -13.53 16.09
N ALA A 477 -2.48 -14.80 16.37
CA ALA A 477 -2.99 -15.77 15.41
C ALA A 477 -4.30 -16.39 15.89
N TYR A 478 -5.20 -16.62 14.94
CA TYR A 478 -6.51 -17.23 15.18
C TYR A 478 -6.73 -18.36 14.17
N SER A 479 -7.27 -19.51 14.63
CA SER A 479 -7.80 -20.53 13.73
C SER A 479 -9.09 -20.03 13.06
N LEU A 480 -9.21 -20.32 11.77
CA LEU A 480 -10.39 -20.14 10.96
C LEU A 480 -11.04 -21.49 10.59
N ASP A 481 -10.95 -22.50 11.49
CA ASP A 481 -11.74 -23.74 11.33
C ASP A 481 -13.24 -23.44 11.20
N ASP A 482 -13.69 -22.38 11.82
CA ASP A 482 -14.95 -21.69 11.58
C ASP A 482 -14.63 -20.22 11.17
N PRO A 483 -14.71 -19.87 9.88
CA PRO A 483 -14.39 -18.51 9.42
C PRO A 483 -15.29 -17.42 10.03
N ALA A 484 -16.53 -17.77 10.43
CA ALA A 484 -17.44 -16.84 11.09
C ALA A 484 -17.09 -16.60 12.57
N SER A 485 -16.23 -17.43 13.16
CA SER A 485 -15.93 -17.41 14.60
C SER A 485 -14.45 -17.74 14.87
N PRO A 486 -13.51 -16.86 14.47
CA PRO A 486 -12.09 -17.05 14.71
C PRO A 486 -11.77 -17.39 16.15
N SER A 487 -10.92 -18.41 16.39
CA SER A 487 -10.52 -18.81 17.73
C SER A 487 -9.02 -18.59 17.98
N PRO A 488 -8.62 -18.01 19.15
CA PRO A 488 -7.22 -17.70 19.41
C PRO A 488 -6.34 -18.95 19.41
N LEU A 489 -5.19 -18.88 18.68
CA LEU A 489 -4.15 -19.90 18.68
C LEU A 489 -2.99 -19.50 19.59
N TRP A 490 -2.40 -18.33 19.33
CA TRP A 490 -1.32 -17.77 20.11
C TRP A 490 -1.26 -16.26 20.01
N THR A 491 -0.60 -15.65 20.99
CA THR A 491 -0.22 -14.25 20.99
C THR A 491 1.24 -14.16 21.42
N THR A 492 2.03 -13.38 20.70
CA THR A 492 3.42 -13.13 21.05
C THR A 492 3.71 -11.64 21.11
N GLN A 493 4.35 -11.18 22.20
CA GLN A 493 4.91 -9.84 22.30
C GLN A 493 6.26 -9.82 21.59
N TRP A 494 6.44 -8.91 20.68
CA TRP A 494 7.51 -9.02 19.73
C TRP A 494 8.37 -7.76 19.57
N ALA A 495 7.75 -6.59 19.64
CA ALA A 495 8.41 -5.31 19.68
C ALA A 495 7.91 -4.51 20.89
N GLU A 496 8.70 -3.56 21.35
CA GLU A 496 8.27 -2.58 22.35
C GLU A 496 7.66 -1.32 21.71
N SER A 497 7.36 -1.40 20.40
CA SER A 497 6.89 -0.29 19.57
C SER A 497 5.80 -0.76 18.61
N CYS A 498 5.14 0.19 17.96
CA CYS A 498 4.07 -0.06 17.01
C CYS A 498 4.52 -0.93 15.83
N LEU A 499 3.69 -1.89 15.44
CA LEU A 499 3.78 -2.65 14.21
C LEU A 499 2.78 -2.01 13.23
N GLU A 500 3.23 -1.08 12.41
CA GLU A 500 2.41 -0.43 11.37
C GLU A 500 2.55 -1.13 10.03
N ALA A 501 3.74 -1.65 9.72
CA ALA A 501 3.99 -2.38 8.49
C ALA A 501 3.18 -3.69 8.43
N THR A 502 2.70 -4.03 7.26
CA THR A 502 2.03 -5.31 7.01
C THR A 502 3.07 -6.45 7.03
N PRO A 503 2.86 -7.52 7.80
CA PRO A 503 3.76 -8.67 7.78
C PRO A 503 3.69 -9.43 6.45
N VAL A 504 4.71 -10.27 6.21
CA VAL A 504 4.64 -11.33 5.20
C VAL A 504 4.99 -12.66 5.83
N LEU A 505 4.28 -13.72 5.46
CA LEU A 505 4.55 -15.08 5.92
C LEU A 505 4.96 -15.96 4.75
N TRP A 506 6.08 -16.65 4.89
CA TRP A 506 6.59 -17.56 3.88
C TRP A 506 7.35 -18.73 4.52
N ASN A 507 7.00 -19.97 4.15
CA ASN A 507 7.69 -21.19 4.57
C ASN A 507 7.98 -21.25 6.10
N GLY A 508 6.98 -20.99 6.94
CA GLY A 508 7.11 -21.10 8.40
C GLY A 508 7.77 -19.91 9.09
N SER A 509 7.94 -18.81 8.40
CA SER A 509 8.53 -17.61 8.98
C SER A 509 7.64 -16.39 8.72
N ILE A 510 7.46 -15.56 9.75
CA ILE A 510 6.82 -14.25 9.65
C ILE A 510 7.92 -13.19 9.62
N TYR A 511 7.86 -12.29 8.66
CA TYR A 511 8.81 -11.19 8.50
C TYR A 511 8.06 -9.86 8.58
N ILE A 512 8.57 -8.93 9.39
CA ILE A 512 7.91 -7.64 9.62
C ILE A 512 8.89 -6.59 10.16
N GLY A 513 8.64 -5.32 9.85
CA GLY A 513 9.31 -4.19 10.46
C GLY A 513 8.48 -3.55 11.58
N SER A 514 9.14 -2.86 12.48
CA SER A 514 8.48 -2.10 13.53
C SER A 514 9.04 -0.69 13.67
N ARG A 515 8.29 0.18 14.34
CA ARG A 515 8.66 1.58 14.57
C ARG A 515 9.85 1.77 15.53
N ASP A 516 10.37 0.69 16.13
CA ASP A 516 11.64 0.70 16.86
C ASP A 516 12.87 0.76 15.94
N GLY A 517 12.67 0.72 14.63
CA GLY A 517 13.72 0.82 13.64
C GLY A 517 14.27 -0.50 13.14
N TYR A 518 13.70 -1.63 13.54
CA TYR A 518 14.22 -2.95 13.21
C TYR A 518 13.24 -3.78 12.39
N PHE A 519 13.82 -4.63 11.55
CA PHE A 519 13.15 -5.68 10.82
C PHE A 519 13.52 -7.05 11.41
N ARG A 520 12.59 -7.98 11.50
CA ARG A 520 12.80 -9.25 12.20
C ARG A 520 12.13 -10.41 11.49
N ALA A 521 12.65 -11.61 11.71
CA ALA A 521 11.99 -12.87 11.40
C ALA A 521 11.56 -13.57 12.67
N LEU A 522 10.38 -14.17 12.61
CA LEU A 522 9.79 -15.01 13.65
C LEU A 522 9.61 -16.42 13.11
N ARG A 523 10.02 -17.42 13.90
CA ARG A 523 9.88 -18.85 13.58
C ARG A 523 9.41 -19.64 14.79
#